data_1ac7368337420b64cfeeb6699861cb71
#
_entry.id   1ac7368337420b64cfeeb6699861cb71
#
_cell.length_a   1.000
_cell.length_b   1.000
_cell.length_c   1.000
_cell.angle_alpha   90.00
_cell.angle_beta   90.00
_cell.angle_gamma   90.00
#
_symmetry.space_group_name_H-M   'P 1'
#
loop_
_entity.id
_entity.type
_entity.pdbx_description
1 polymer ?
#
loop_
_entity_poly.entity_id
_entity_poly.type
_entity_poly.pdbx_seq_one_letter_code
_entity_poly.pdbx_strand_id
1 'polypeptide(L)'
;MKVLVINCGSSSLKYQVIDMENNSVLAKGNFKRIGEKESFLEHKINGKMYVINEYAPNHEVALKCIFDELLNKEHPALNSLQDINAVGHRIVHGGEYFNSSVLVTEDVIKKITDCGKFAPLHNYAAVQGIKACIELLPNVPQVTVFDTAFHQTMPKESFIYPIPYEYYE
;
A
#
# COMPACT_ATOMS: atom_id res chain seq x y z
N MET A 1 -11.93 -14.12 -6.96
CA MET A 1 -10.74 -13.25 -7.22
C MET A 1 -10.26 -12.69 -5.89
N LYS A 2 -9.00 -12.92 -5.52
CA LYS A 2 -8.44 -12.41 -4.25
C LYS A 2 -7.52 -11.21 -4.49
N VAL A 3 -7.75 -10.13 -3.77
CA VAL A 3 -6.98 -8.88 -3.89
C VAL A 3 -6.27 -8.59 -2.57
N LEU A 4 -4.97 -8.32 -2.65
CA LEU A 4 -4.17 -7.82 -1.54
C LEU A 4 -4.17 -6.28 -1.60
N VAL A 5 -4.63 -5.64 -0.53
CA VAL A 5 -4.59 -4.18 -0.39
C VAL A 5 -3.51 -3.80 0.61
N ILE A 6 -2.66 -2.85 0.23
CA ILE A 6 -1.49 -2.41 1.01
C ILE A 6 -1.53 -0.90 1.22
N ASN A 7 -1.18 -0.49 2.43
CA ASN A 7 -0.98 0.90 2.81
C ASN A 7 0.32 1.00 3.64
N CYS A 8 1.39 1.48 3.01
CA CYS A 8 2.69 1.68 3.63
C CYS A 8 2.79 3.08 4.25
N GLY A 9 3.00 3.13 5.57
CA GLY A 9 3.44 4.33 6.28
C GLY A 9 4.94 4.30 6.52
N SER A 10 5.51 5.36 7.11
CA SER A 10 6.96 5.48 7.38
C SER A 10 7.52 4.34 8.25
N SER A 11 6.77 3.91 9.26
CA SER A 11 7.16 2.85 10.22
C SER A 11 6.10 1.76 10.38
N SER A 12 5.16 1.65 9.44
CA SER A 12 4.09 0.67 9.50
C SER A 12 3.63 0.22 8.13
N LEU A 13 3.07 -1.01 8.05
CA LEU A 13 2.48 -1.56 6.85
C LEU A 13 1.15 -2.21 7.21
N LYS A 14 0.05 -1.61 6.75
CA LYS A 14 -1.30 -2.18 6.90
C LYS A 14 -1.68 -2.94 5.64
N TYR A 15 -2.35 -4.07 5.83
CA TYR A 15 -2.82 -4.88 4.70
C TYR A 15 -4.18 -5.50 4.95
N GLN A 16 -4.85 -5.86 3.86
CA GLN A 16 -6.03 -6.72 3.83
C GLN A 16 -5.97 -7.65 2.61
N VAL A 17 -6.38 -8.89 2.80
CA VAL A 17 -6.69 -9.81 1.69
C VAL A 17 -8.20 -9.92 1.60
N ILE A 18 -8.75 -9.57 0.44
CA ILE A 18 -10.19 -9.51 0.19
C ILE A 18 -10.54 -10.54 -0.90
N ASP A 19 -11.53 -11.39 -0.62
CA ASP A 19 -12.17 -12.18 -1.67
C ASP A 19 -13.28 -11.33 -2.32
N MET A 20 -13.06 -10.99 -3.58
CA MET A 20 -13.96 -10.13 -4.36
C MET A 20 -15.23 -10.84 -4.83
N GLU A 21 -15.35 -12.15 -4.66
CA GLU A 21 -16.57 -12.88 -5.04
C GLU A 21 -17.72 -12.60 -4.07
N ASN A 22 -17.38 -12.45 -2.79
CA ASN A 22 -18.34 -12.20 -1.71
C ASN A 22 -18.01 -10.98 -0.86
N ASN A 23 -16.99 -10.20 -1.25
CA ASN A 23 -16.49 -9.03 -0.54
C ASN A 23 -16.04 -9.32 0.91
N SER A 24 -15.61 -10.55 1.20
CA SER A 24 -15.15 -10.93 2.52
C SER A 24 -13.67 -10.63 2.73
N VAL A 25 -13.32 -10.20 3.95
CA VAL A 25 -11.92 -10.04 4.38
C VAL A 25 -11.42 -11.37 4.91
N LEU A 26 -10.51 -12.02 4.15
CA LEU A 26 -9.90 -13.30 4.53
C LEU A 26 -8.90 -13.12 5.68
N ALA A 27 -8.05 -12.11 5.59
CA ALA A 27 -7.11 -11.71 6.63
C ALA A 27 -6.83 -10.21 6.54
N LYS A 28 -6.43 -9.62 7.66
CA LYS A 28 -5.93 -8.24 7.72
C LYS A 28 -4.93 -8.07 8.85
N GLY A 29 -4.08 -7.06 8.75
CA GLY A 29 -3.10 -6.82 9.79
C GLY A 29 -2.40 -5.49 9.67
N ASN A 30 -1.51 -5.27 10.62
CA ASN A 30 -0.68 -4.09 10.70
C ASN A 30 0.70 -4.47 11.25
N PHE A 31 1.71 -4.39 10.40
CA PHE A 31 3.08 -4.48 10.84
C PHE A 31 3.49 -3.11 11.42
N LYS A 32 3.95 -3.07 12.65
CA LYS A 32 4.22 -1.85 13.40
C LYS A 32 5.70 -1.74 13.77
N ARG A 33 6.17 -0.51 13.92
CA ARG A 33 7.53 -0.17 14.35
C ARG A 33 8.61 -0.73 13.43
N ILE A 34 8.35 -0.73 12.11
CA ILE A 34 9.33 -1.11 11.10
C ILE A 34 10.58 -0.23 11.24
N GLY A 35 11.76 -0.86 11.28
CA GLY A 35 13.05 -0.21 11.54
C GLY A 35 13.45 -0.18 13.01
N GLU A 36 12.55 -0.52 13.94
CA GLU A 36 12.83 -0.59 15.37
C GLU A 36 13.02 -2.05 15.81
N LYS A 37 13.84 -2.26 16.88
CA LYS A 37 14.12 -3.61 17.39
C LYS A 37 12.90 -4.37 17.89
N GLU A 38 11.90 -3.66 18.39
CA GLU A 38 10.66 -4.23 18.92
C GLU A 38 9.51 -4.13 17.89
N SER A 39 9.82 -4.33 16.62
CA SER A 39 8.81 -4.40 15.57
C SER A 39 7.98 -5.68 15.70
N PHE A 40 6.73 -5.63 15.27
CA PHE A 40 5.80 -6.75 15.38
C PHE A 40 4.66 -6.63 14.38
N LEU A 41 4.08 -7.78 14.04
CA LEU A 41 2.89 -7.90 13.21
C LEU A 41 1.65 -8.22 14.08
N GLU A 42 0.61 -7.43 13.96
CA GLU A 42 -0.75 -7.80 14.36
C GLU A 42 -1.45 -8.40 13.15
N HIS A 43 -1.76 -9.70 13.21
CA HIS A 43 -2.44 -10.45 12.17
C HIS A 43 -3.81 -10.89 12.64
N LYS A 44 -4.88 -10.53 11.91
CA LYS A 44 -6.25 -10.91 12.23
C LYS A 44 -6.82 -11.81 11.14
N ILE A 45 -7.23 -13.01 11.54
CA ILE A 45 -7.86 -14.01 10.67
C ILE A 45 -8.94 -14.75 11.45
N ASN A 46 -10.07 -15.07 10.82
CA ASN A 46 -11.19 -15.81 11.41
C ASN A 46 -11.67 -15.23 12.76
N GLY A 47 -11.64 -13.90 12.88
CA GLY A 47 -12.03 -13.20 14.11
C GLY A 47 -10.99 -13.20 15.23
N LYS A 48 -9.90 -13.97 15.12
CA LYS A 48 -8.82 -14.04 16.09
C LYS A 48 -7.68 -13.09 15.73
N MET A 49 -6.99 -12.58 16.75
CA MET A 49 -5.81 -11.73 16.61
C MET A 49 -4.57 -12.52 17.05
N TYR A 50 -3.56 -12.52 16.22
CA TYR A 50 -2.22 -13.05 16.49
C TYR A 50 -1.23 -11.90 16.51
N VAL A 51 -0.27 -11.95 17.45
CA VAL A 51 0.82 -10.99 17.55
C VAL A 51 2.12 -11.75 17.32
N ILE A 52 2.81 -11.39 16.25
CA ILE A 52 4.07 -12.01 15.83
C ILE A 52 5.19 -11.00 16.07
N ASN A 53 6.06 -11.28 17.05
CA ASN A 53 7.22 -10.46 17.32
C ASN A 53 8.33 -10.85 16.33
N GLU A 54 8.53 -10.01 15.33
CA GLU A 54 9.51 -10.22 14.27
C GLU A 54 10.22 -8.91 13.97
N TYR A 55 11.55 -8.93 13.95
CA TYR A 55 12.33 -7.75 13.61
C TYR A 55 12.33 -7.49 12.11
N ALA A 56 11.72 -6.40 11.70
CA ALA A 56 11.73 -5.94 10.31
C ALA A 56 12.51 -4.62 10.20
N PRO A 57 13.75 -4.65 9.66
CA PRO A 57 14.54 -3.44 9.43
C PRO A 57 13.96 -2.52 8.34
N ASN A 58 13.09 -3.05 7.48
CA ASN A 58 12.48 -2.34 6.37
C ASN A 58 11.15 -2.97 5.94
N HIS A 59 10.46 -2.33 5.00
CA HIS A 59 9.16 -2.77 4.50
C HIS A 59 9.21 -4.10 3.73
N GLU A 60 10.34 -4.43 3.09
CA GLU A 60 10.50 -5.70 2.38
C GLU A 60 10.44 -6.89 3.36
N VAL A 61 11.19 -6.82 4.47
CA VAL A 61 11.16 -7.87 5.50
C VAL A 61 9.80 -7.95 6.17
N ALA A 62 9.19 -6.80 6.45
CA ALA A 62 7.82 -6.77 7.00
C ALA A 62 6.81 -7.44 6.06
N LEU A 63 6.92 -7.22 4.75
CA LEU A 63 6.04 -7.82 3.76
C LEU A 63 6.27 -9.34 3.64
N LYS A 64 7.53 -9.81 3.70
CA LYS A 64 7.84 -11.25 3.75
C LYS A 64 7.17 -11.92 4.95
N CYS A 65 7.31 -11.33 6.13
CA CYS A 65 6.64 -11.83 7.34
C CYS A 65 5.11 -11.89 7.18
N ILE A 66 4.50 -10.87 6.58
CA ILE A 66 3.06 -10.87 6.27
C ILE A 66 2.70 -12.04 5.35
N PHE A 67 3.49 -12.29 4.30
CA PHE A 67 3.22 -13.39 3.37
C PHE A 67 3.38 -14.76 4.03
N ASP A 68 4.37 -14.93 4.90
CA ASP A 68 4.55 -16.15 5.69
C ASP A 68 3.32 -16.41 6.59
N GLU A 69 2.78 -15.37 7.24
CA GLU A 69 1.57 -15.48 8.05
C GLU A 69 0.30 -15.74 7.22
N LEU A 70 0.19 -15.19 6.01
CA LEU A 70 -0.93 -15.50 5.12
C LEU A 70 -0.94 -16.97 4.69
N LEU A 71 0.23 -17.63 4.66
CA LEU A 71 0.42 -19.04 4.33
C LEU A 71 0.58 -19.94 5.56
N ASN A 72 0.40 -19.41 6.77
CA ASN A 72 0.62 -20.14 8.02
C ASN A 72 -0.24 -21.42 8.06
N LYS A 73 0.39 -22.57 8.33
CA LYS A 73 -0.26 -23.90 8.26
C LYS A 73 -1.38 -24.10 9.29
N GLU A 74 -1.30 -23.40 10.42
CA GLU A 74 -2.30 -23.54 11.50
C GLU A 74 -3.56 -22.70 11.24
N HIS A 75 -3.40 -21.58 10.53
CA HIS A 75 -4.49 -20.64 10.21
C HIS A 75 -4.27 -19.97 8.84
N PRO A 76 -4.29 -20.72 7.74
CA PRO A 76 -3.97 -20.17 6.43
C PRO A 76 -5.09 -19.24 5.94
N ALA A 77 -4.70 -18.04 5.47
CA ALA A 77 -5.59 -17.16 4.72
C ALA A 77 -5.59 -17.49 3.23
N LEU A 78 -4.46 -18.02 2.75
CA LEU A 78 -4.21 -18.41 1.36
C LEU A 78 -3.56 -19.81 1.34
N ASN A 79 -3.80 -20.58 0.29
CA ASN A 79 -3.09 -21.83 0.06
C ASN A 79 -1.72 -21.58 -0.59
N SER A 80 -1.61 -20.52 -1.36
CA SER A 80 -0.41 -20.12 -2.06
C SER A 80 -0.45 -18.60 -2.35
N LEU A 81 0.72 -17.95 -2.53
CA LEU A 81 0.79 -16.58 -3.00
C LEU A 81 0.22 -16.40 -4.42
N GLN A 82 0.18 -17.45 -5.23
CA GLN A 82 -0.47 -17.47 -6.54
C GLN A 82 -2.00 -17.27 -6.46
N ASP A 83 -2.59 -17.43 -5.28
CA ASP A 83 -4.00 -17.11 -5.04
C ASP A 83 -4.29 -15.60 -5.12
N ILE A 84 -3.26 -14.75 -4.96
CA ILE A 84 -3.37 -13.29 -5.09
C ILE A 84 -3.46 -12.94 -6.58
N ASN A 85 -4.58 -12.37 -6.99
CA ASN A 85 -4.84 -12.03 -8.39
C ASN A 85 -4.50 -10.57 -8.74
N ALA A 86 -4.46 -9.69 -7.73
CA ALA A 86 -4.05 -8.30 -7.88
C ALA A 86 -3.59 -7.71 -6.55
N VAL A 87 -2.76 -6.66 -6.62
CA VAL A 87 -2.36 -5.84 -5.45
C VAL A 87 -2.81 -4.41 -5.66
N GLY A 88 -3.48 -3.83 -4.65
CA GLY A 88 -3.84 -2.41 -4.59
C GLY A 88 -2.97 -1.66 -3.60
N HIS A 89 -2.37 -0.54 -4.02
CA HIS A 89 -1.55 0.33 -3.18
C HIS A 89 -2.21 1.68 -2.98
N ARG A 90 -2.38 2.12 -1.73
CA ARG A 90 -2.78 3.49 -1.42
C ARG A 90 -1.58 4.41 -1.52
N ILE A 91 -1.73 5.50 -2.26
CA ILE A 91 -0.74 6.57 -2.42
C ILE A 91 -1.33 7.89 -1.93
N VAL A 92 -0.63 8.57 -1.03
CA VAL A 92 -1.14 9.80 -0.42
C VAL A 92 -1.18 10.94 -1.42
N HIS A 93 -0.13 11.13 -2.23
CA HIS A 93 -0.05 12.26 -3.13
C HIS A 93 0.30 11.85 -4.57
N GLY A 94 -0.63 12.09 -5.48
CA GLY A 94 -0.49 11.82 -6.92
C GLY A 94 -0.08 13.05 -7.76
N GLY A 95 0.05 14.22 -7.13
CA GLY A 95 0.28 15.48 -7.84
C GLY A 95 -0.83 15.76 -8.84
N GLU A 96 -0.50 16.41 -9.92
CA GLU A 96 -1.38 16.62 -11.07
C GLU A 96 -1.31 15.48 -12.09
N TYR A 97 -0.46 14.46 -11.82
CA TYR A 97 -0.25 13.35 -12.75
C TYR A 97 -1.40 12.33 -12.74
N PHE A 98 -2.12 12.19 -11.61
CA PHE A 98 -3.07 11.10 -11.42
C PHE A 98 -4.42 11.60 -10.91
N ASN A 99 -5.45 11.43 -11.74
CA ASN A 99 -6.83 11.73 -11.42
C ASN A 99 -7.69 10.46 -11.22
N SER A 100 -7.10 9.29 -11.37
CA SER A 100 -7.75 7.98 -11.22
C SER A 100 -6.74 6.91 -10.82
N SER A 101 -7.21 5.72 -10.51
CA SER A 101 -6.37 4.56 -10.27
C SER A 101 -5.65 4.13 -11.55
N VAL A 102 -4.39 3.71 -11.44
CA VAL A 102 -3.57 3.29 -12.60
C VAL A 102 -2.79 2.02 -12.29
N LEU A 103 -2.51 1.23 -13.32
CA LEU A 103 -1.57 0.11 -13.24
C LEU A 103 -0.14 0.63 -12.95
N VAL A 104 0.57 -0.10 -12.10
CA VAL A 104 1.95 0.20 -11.76
C VAL A 104 2.84 -0.07 -12.97
N THR A 105 3.62 0.93 -13.34
CA THR A 105 4.70 0.88 -14.33
C THR A 105 5.92 1.63 -13.77
N GLU A 106 7.06 1.52 -14.42
CA GLU A 106 8.25 2.30 -14.01
C GLU A 106 7.99 3.81 -14.06
N ASP A 107 7.25 4.31 -15.05
CA ASP A 107 6.86 5.72 -15.15
C ASP A 107 5.95 6.14 -14.00
N VAL A 108 4.99 5.29 -13.60
CA VAL A 108 4.12 5.54 -12.44
C VAL A 108 4.94 5.61 -11.16
N ILE A 109 5.87 4.68 -10.94
CA ILE A 109 6.77 4.69 -9.77
C ILE A 109 7.60 5.97 -9.74
N LYS A 110 8.15 6.39 -10.88
CA LYS A 110 8.92 7.64 -10.99
C LYS A 110 8.07 8.85 -10.60
N LYS A 111 6.87 9.00 -11.17
CA LYS A 111 5.95 10.10 -10.86
C LYS A 111 5.53 10.13 -9.39
N ILE A 112 5.27 8.96 -8.77
CA ILE A 112 4.98 8.87 -7.34
C ILE A 112 6.19 9.32 -6.52
N THR A 113 7.41 8.94 -6.94
CA THR A 113 8.66 9.37 -6.30
C THR A 113 8.84 10.88 -6.40
N ASP A 114 8.59 11.48 -7.57
CA ASP A 114 8.66 12.93 -7.79
C ASP A 114 7.65 13.70 -6.92
N CYS A 115 6.46 13.12 -6.69
CA CYS A 115 5.47 13.65 -5.75
C CYS A 115 5.88 13.50 -4.28
N GLY A 116 6.93 12.73 -3.99
CA GLY A 116 7.48 12.57 -2.63
C GLY A 116 7.87 13.91 -1.98
N LYS A 117 8.22 14.95 -2.77
CA LYS A 117 8.47 16.30 -2.25
C LYS A 117 7.26 16.92 -1.52
N PHE A 118 6.04 16.52 -1.88
CA PHE A 118 4.79 16.99 -1.25
C PHE A 118 4.36 16.12 -0.07
N ALA A 119 4.72 14.83 -0.06
CA ALA A 119 4.37 13.87 0.97
C ALA A 119 5.55 12.92 1.30
N PRO A 120 6.68 13.45 1.81
CA PRO A 120 7.93 12.66 1.93
C PRO A 120 7.82 11.47 2.87
N LEU A 121 7.04 11.58 3.94
CA LEU A 121 6.85 10.48 4.91
C LEU A 121 5.96 9.35 4.40
N HIS A 122 5.22 9.57 3.31
CA HIS A 122 4.23 8.62 2.78
C HIS A 122 4.63 8.05 1.43
N ASN A 123 4.89 8.92 0.44
CA ASN A 123 5.13 8.47 -0.93
C ASN A 123 6.37 7.58 -1.07
N TYR A 124 7.47 7.92 -0.40
CA TYR A 124 8.68 7.08 -0.45
C TYR A 124 8.47 5.71 0.19
N ALA A 125 7.74 5.64 1.32
CA ALA A 125 7.38 4.38 1.94
C ALA A 125 6.46 3.54 1.03
N ALA A 126 5.49 4.19 0.37
CA ALA A 126 4.61 3.52 -0.60
C ALA A 126 5.40 2.94 -1.78
N VAL A 127 6.39 3.68 -2.32
CA VAL A 127 7.28 3.20 -3.39
C VAL A 127 8.09 1.98 -2.94
N GLN A 128 8.59 1.95 -1.70
CA GLN A 128 9.27 0.77 -1.16
C GLN A 128 8.32 -0.44 -1.10
N GLY A 129 7.08 -0.25 -0.64
CA GLY A 129 6.06 -1.30 -0.62
C GLY A 129 5.73 -1.83 -2.03
N ILE A 130 5.58 -0.95 -3.02
CA ILE A 130 5.34 -1.33 -4.42
C ILE A 130 6.50 -2.19 -4.94
N LYS A 131 7.75 -1.74 -4.77
CA LYS A 131 8.94 -2.46 -5.24
C LYS A 131 9.05 -3.84 -4.58
N ALA A 132 8.84 -3.93 -3.26
CA ALA A 132 8.85 -5.20 -2.56
C ALA A 132 7.75 -6.16 -3.08
N CYS A 133 6.56 -5.63 -3.39
CA CYS A 133 5.50 -6.45 -4.00
C CYS A 133 5.85 -6.93 -5.41
N ILE A 134 6.51 -6.10 -6.23
CA ILE A 134 6.97 -6.51 -7.57
C ILE A 134 7.96 -7.68 -7.47
N GLU A 135 8.90 -7.63 -6.51
CA GLU A 135 9.87 -8.69 -6.31
C GLU A 135 9.26 -9.99 -5.80
N LEU A 136 8.32 -9.90 -4.86
CA LEU A 136 7.70 -11.06 -4.22
C LEU A 136 6.53 -11.64 -5.01
N LEU A 137 5.87 -10.85 -5.86
CA LEU A 137 4.72 -11.21 -6.68
C LEU A 137 4.92 -10.75 -8.15
N PRO A 138 5.95 -11.23 -8.86
CA PRO A 138 6.39 -10.64 -10.14
C PRO A 138 5.34 -10.72 -11.26
N ASN A 139 4.39 -11.67 -11.20
CA ASN A 139 3.37 -11.87 -12.23
C ASN A 139 1.98 -11.33 -11.83
N VAL A 140 1.89 -10.67 -10.68
CA VAL A 140 0.61 -10.16 -10.17
C VAL A 140 0.46 -8.69 -10.56
N PRO A 141 -0.62 -8.30 -11.26
CA PRO A 141 -0.86 -6.89 -11.60
C PRO A 141 -1.02 -6.06 -10.32
N GLN A 142 -0.42 -4.88 -10.34
CA GLN A 142 -0.45 -3.95 -9.22
C GLN A 142 -1.10 -2.64 -9.65
N VAL A 143 -1.93 -2.07 -8.79
CA VAL A 143 -2.70 -0.84 -9.04
C VAL A 143 -2.43 0.15 -7.92
N THR A 144 -2.24 1.41 -8.29
CA THR A 144 -2.15 2.52 -7.34
C THR A 144 -3.44 3.32 -7.30
N VAL A 145 -3.86 3.70 -6.09
CA VAL A 145 -5.03 4.53 -5.79
C VAL A 145 -4.56 5.75 -5.02
N PHE A 146 -4.93 6.93 -5.47
CA PHE A 146 -4.40 8.20 -4.96
C PHE A 146 -5.43 8.95 -4.13
N ASP A 147 -5.08 9.35 -2.90
CA ASP A 147 -5.98 10.15 -2.06
C ASP A 147 -6.31 11.50 -2.73
N THR A 148 -5.31 12.12 -3.40
CA THR A 148 -5.49 13.40 -4.09
C THR A 148 -6.38 13.32 -5.34
N ALA A 149 -6.64 12.13 -5.89
CA ALA A 149 -7.52 11.98 -7.04
C ALA A 149 -8.96 12.44 -6.76
N PHE A 150 -9.41 12.34 -5.50
CA PHE A 150 -10.73 12.80 -5.09
C PHE A 150 -10.97 14.30 -5.36
N HIS A 151 -9.92 15.12 -5.28
CA HIS A 151 -10.01 16.56 -5.45
C HIS A 151 -9.74 17.05 -6.88
N GLN A 152 -9.37 16.16 -7.80
CA GLN A 152 -9.00 16.54 -9.20
C GLN A 152 -10.19 17.06 -10.03
N THR A 153 -11.41 16.89 -9.56
CA THR A 153 -12.64 17.41 -10.20
C THR A 153 -13.06 18.79 -9.67
N MET A 154 -12.31 19.37 -8.71
CA MET A 154 -12.61 20.71 -8.21
C MET A 154 -12.33 21.77 -9.29
N PRO A 155 -13.24 22.76 -9.48
CA PRO A 155 -12.98 23.86 -10.36
C PRO A 155 -11.90 24.79 -9.79
N LYS A 156 -11.19 25.52 -10.67
CA LYS A 156 -10.01 26.33 -10.28
C LYS A 156 -10.32 27.36 -9.17
N GLU A 157 -11.47 27.99 -9.24
CA GLU A 157 -11.94 28.95 -8.24
C GLU A 157 -12.10 28.38 -6.82
N SER A 158 -12.16 27.04 -6.70
CA SER A 158 -12.32 26.37 -5.41
C SER A 158 -10.99 25.98 -4.76
N PHE A 159 -9.87 25.98 -5.48
CA PHE A 159 -8.58 25.57 -4.93
C PHE A 159 -7.45 26.58 -5.11
N ILE A 160 -7.60 27.58 -6.01
CA ILE A 160 -6.60 28.64 -6.19
C ILE A 160 -6.73 29.65 -5.05
N TYR A 161 -5.60 30.00 -4.42
CA TYR A 161 -5.55 31.06 -3.43
C TYR A 161 -5.70 32.46 -4.09
N PRO A 162 -6.34 33.44 -3.40
CA PRO A 162 -6.50 34.80 -3.91
C PRO A 162 -5.21 35.62 -3.77
N ILE A 163 -4.14 35.15 -4.41
CA ILE A 163 -2.82 35.79 -4.51
C ILE A 163 -2.49 35.97 -6.00
N PRO A 164 -1.44 36.77 -6.38
CA PRO A 164 -1.10 36.92 -7.77
C PRO A 164 -0.94 35.59 -8.50
N TYR A 165 -1.55 35.47 -9.70
CA TYR A 165 -1.69 34.22 -10.44
C TYR A 165 -0.33 33.62 -10.86
N GLU A 166 0.70 34.44 -10.96
CA GLU A 166 2.08 34.02 -11.22
C GLU A 166 2.65 33.02 -10.21
N TYR A 167 2.07 32.95 -9.00
CA TYR A 167 2.45 31.97 -7.99
C TYR A 167 1.75 30.60 -8.16
N TYR A 168 0.79 30.52 -9.08
CA TYR A 168 0.15 29.27 -9.44
C TYR A 168 0.86 28.55 -10.59
N GLU A 169 1.49 29.31 -11.51
CA GLU A 169 2.25 28.79 -12.66
C GLU A 169 3.68 28.36 -12.23
#